data_26a0a31ea3b73d051ad0a33e802bf228
#
_entry.id   26a0a31ea3b73d051ad0a33e802bf228
#
_cell.length_a   1.000
_cell.length_b   1.000
_cell.length_c   1.000
_cell.angle_alpha   90.00
_cell.angle_beta   90.00
_cell.angle_gamma   90.00
#
_symmetry.space_group_name_H-M   'P 1'
#
loop_
_entity.id
_entity.type
_entity.pdbx_description
1 polymer ?
#
loop_
_entity_poly.entity_id
_entity_poly.type
_entity_poly.pdbx_seq_one_letter_code
_entity_poly.pdbx_strand_id
1 'polypeptide(L)'
;MGPRPPGAAPHRPARTHRPGSPGCCWGWWAVRRTTPVSRVVGACLRDARERRMILPQQAAEALGVGPQMILALEDGRRRVRPRVLRTLARLYRYDDTTALQRLLAERPDFHGITRDAAPGHARRIAACTDSASRFRWQATTVLPAPLQTPAYARAVSEPSAARPGAPRPVTATPVFVLDTRVIQRGGDSARLMAEQLDHLLHLLKAGTDIRVVPESHGFLQPPGHLVEITLPGGRVLARPGGSWVDYCASTRLTAAIDTAVAATDPSSSRDALLRAAAAHHAYAGSPTLPDRPERAAHAR
;
A
#
# COMPACT_ATOMS: atom_id res chain seq x y z
N MET A 1 12.42 64.68 -59.10
CA MET A 1 11.83 65.01 -57.78
C MET A 1 10.32 65.20 -58.00
N GLY A 2 9.52 64.23 -57.74
CA GLY A 2 8.06 64.31 -57.87
C GLY A 2 7.42 63.81 -56.56
N PRO A 3 6.34 64.34 -56.09
CA PRO A 3 5.77 64.15 -54.75
C PRO A 3 5.03 62.82 -54.70
N ARG A 4 5.14 62.19 -53.51
CA ARG A 4 4.41 60.97 -53.09
C ARG A 4 2.94 61.25 -52.82
N PRO A 5 2.01 60.38 -53.15
CA PRO A 5 0.61 60.48 -52.73
C PRO A 5 0.39 60.03 -51.27
N PRO A 6 -0.67 60.54 -50.61
CA PRO A 6 -0.96 60.29 -49.18
C PRO A 6 -1.54 58.91 -48.92
N GLY A 7 -1.22 58.46 -47.73
CA GLY A 7 -1.55 57.09 -47.26
C GLY A 7 -3.03 56.79 -47.04
N ALA A 8 -3.43 55.58 -47.40
CA ALA A 8 -4.72 55.03 -47.09
C ALA A 8 -4.69 54.43 -45.67
N ALA A 9 -5.68 54.80 -44.87
CA ALA A 9 -5.91 54.27 -43.54
C ALA A 9 -6.40 52.81 -43.57
N PRO A 10 -6.00 51.95 -42.61
CA PRO A 10 -6.45 50.56 -42.60
C PRO A 10 -7.88 50.46 -42.07
N HIS A 11 -8.73 49.84 -42.87
CA HIS A 11 -10.10 49.47 -42.49
C HIS A 11 -10.09 48.49 -41.35
N ARG A 12 -10.70 48.81 -40.19
CA ARG A 12 -11.08 47.91 -39.12
C ARG A 12 -12.21 46.98 -39.62
N PRO A 13 -12.11 45.66 -39.49
CA PRO A 13 -13.26 44.78 -39.74
C PRO A 13 -14.30 44.95 -38.62
N ALA A 14 -15.55 45.03 -39.02
CA ALA A 14 -16.71 45.12 -38.16
C ALA A 14 -16.84 43.86 -37.26
N ARG A 15 -17.03 44.09 -35.96
CA ARG A 15 -17.41 43.03 -35.00
C ARG A 15 -18.85 42.57 -35.32
N THR A 16 -18.95 41.41 -35.92
CA THR A 16 -20.22 40.69 -35.99
C THR A 16 -20.55 40.07 -34.64
N HIS A 17 -21.52 40.62 -33.92
CA HIS A 17 -22.13 39.99 -32.76
C HIS A 17 -22.81 38.69 -33.21
N ARG A 18 -22.32 37.53 -32.77
CA ARG A 18 -23.05 36.28 -32.75
C ARG A 18 -23.92 36.20 -31.49
N PRO A 19 -25.19 35.93 -31.56
CA PRO A 19 -26.07 35.77 -30.41
C PRO A 19 -25.74 34.44 -29.67
N GLY A 20 -25.88 34.51 -28.36
CA GLY A 20 -25.55 33.59 -27.31
C GLY A 20 -25.83 32.09 -27.59
N SER A 21 -24.78 31.32 -27.43
CA SER A 21 -24.88 29.93 -27.03
C SER A 21 -24.91 29.83 -25.51
N PRO A 22 -25.77 29.05 -24.87
CA PRO A 22 -25.76 28.87 -23.42
C PRO A 22 -24.42 28.29 -23.02
N GLY A 23 -23.69 29.01 -22.19
CA GLY A 23 -22.37 28.65 -21.73
C GLY A 23 -22.37 27.30 -21.02
N CYS A 24 -21.89 26.28 -21.70
CA CYS A 24 -21.45 25.05 -21.08
C CYS A 24 -20.24 25.40 -20.20
N CYS A 25 -20.48 25.55 -18.89
CA CYS A 25 -19.43 25.68 -17.85
C CYS A 25 -18.61 24.38 -17.68
N TRP A 26 -18.21 23.77 -18.79
CA TRP A 26 -17.49 22.49 -18.83
C TRP A 26 -15.97 22.64 -18.96
N GLY A 27 -15.43 23.80 -18.73
CA GLY A 27 -14.06 24.14 -19.09
C GLY A 27 -13.05 24.29 -17.98
N TRP A 28 -13.10 23.55 -16.85
CA TRP A 28 -12.03 23.62 -15.83
C TRP A 28 -11.81 22.29 -15.09
N TRP A 29 -11.95 21.18 -15.74
CA TRP A 29 -11.53 19.87 -15.21
C TRP A 29 -10.22 19.45 -15.86
N ALA A 30 -9.15 20.21 -15.62
CA ALA A 30 -7.82 19.61 -15.79
C ALA A 30 -7.82 18.33 -14.95
N VAL A 31 -7.77 17.19 -15.62
CA VAL A 31 -7.64 15.87 -15.00
C VAL A 31 -6.31 15.91 -14.24
N ARG A 32 -6.33 16.40 -13.00
CA ARG A 32 -5.19 16.27 -12.10
C ARG A 32 -4.97 14.78 -11.95
N ARG A 33 -3.80 14.32 -12.38
CA ARG A 33 -3.38 12.91 -12.22
C ARG A 33 -3.72 12.49 -10.80
N THR A 34 -4.50 11.41 -10.68
CA THR A 34 -4.85 10.85 -9.38
C THR A 34 -3.60 10.37 -8.68
N THR A 35 -3.44 10.78 -7.42
CA THR A 35 -2.27 10.42 -6.61
C THR A 35 -2.48 9.08 -5.92
N PRO A 36 -1.43 8.36 -5.50
CA PRO A 36 -1.55 7.18 -4.65
C PRO A 36 -2.44 7.41 -3.43
N VAL A 37 -2.30 8.58 -2.79
CA VAL A 37 -3.12 9.00 -1.66
C VAL A 37 -4.61 9.07 -1.98
N SER A 38 -4.98 9.56 -3.18
CA SER A 38 -6.41 9.58 -3.57
C SER A 38 -7.01 8.17 -3.62
N ARG A 39 -6.23 7.18 -4.05
CA ARG A 39 -6.63 5.77 -4.08
C ARG A 39 -6.73 5.17 -2.69
N VAL A 40 -5.78 5.48 -1.81
CA VAL A 40 -5.82 5.05 -0.40
C VAL A 40 -7.05 5.59 0.31
N VAL A 41 -7.31 6.88 0.18
CA VAL A 41 -8.50 7.52 0.79
C VAL A 41 -9.79 6.96 0.18
N GLY A 42 -9.82 6.73 -1.13
CA GLY A 42 -10.95 6.11 -1.82
C GLY A 42 -11.23 4.69 -1.30
N ALA A 43 -10.20 3.86 -1.16
CA ALA A 43 -10.31 2.51 -0.60
C ALA A 43 -10.82 2.52 0.84
N CYS A 44 -10.35 3.45 1.69
CA CYS A 44 -10.86 3.61 3.05
C CYS A 44 -12.35 3.98 3.09
N LEU A 45 -12.80 4.85 2.19
CA LEU A 45 -14.21 5.22 2.07
C LEU A 45 -15.06 4.04 1.59
N ARG A 46 -14.57 3.29 0.60
CA ARG A 46 -15.25 2.07 0.11
C ARG A 46 -15.41 1.05 1.22
N ASP A 47 -14.32 0.70 1.93
CA ASP A 47 -14.34 -0.25 3.04
C ASP A 47 -15.35 0.18 4.11
N ALA A 48 -15.35 1.46 4.49
CA ALA A 48 -16.30 1.99 5.46
C ALA A 48 -17.76 1.89 5.00
N ARG A 49 -18.04 2.18 3.72
CA ARG A 49 -19.36 2.07 3.12
C ARG A 49 -19.84 0.61 3.11
N GLU A 50 -19.00 -0.29 2.66
CA GLU A 50 -19.31 -1.72 2.55
C GLU A 50 -19.54 -2.38 3.90
N ARG A 51 -18.74 -2.02 4.92
CA ARG A 51 -18.96 -2.47 6.31
C ARG A 51 -20.30 -2.02 6.88
N ARG A 52 -20.87 -0.94 6.35
CA ARG A 52 -22.19 -0.43 6.74
C ARG A 52 -23.31 -0.90 5.81
N MET A 53 -22.99 -1.75 4.81
CA MET A 53 -23.94 -2.25 3.82
C MET A 53 -24.67 -1.12 3.07
N ILE A 54 -24.03 0.07 2.95
CA ILE A 54 -24.60 1.22 2.24
C ILE A 54 -24.33 1.05 0.74
N LEU A 55 -25.36 1.20 -0.07
CA LEU A 55 -25.24 1.15 -1.52
C LEU A 55 -24.65 2.47 -2.07
N PRO A 56 -23.94 2.44 -3.22
CA PRO A 56 -23.43 3.66 -3.86
C PRO A 56 -24.52 4.68 -4.16
N GLN A 57 -25.75 4.22 -4.46
CA GLN A 57 -26.91 5.07 -4.70
C GLN A 57 -27.28 5.90 -3.46
N GLN A 58 -27.33 5.29 -2.30
CA GLN A 58 -27.65 5.98 -1.03
C GLN A 58 -26.59 7.04 -0.68
N ALA A 59 -25.32 6.72 -0.94
CA ALA A 59 -24.24 7.69 -0.76
C ALA A 59 -24.32 8.85 -1.78
N ALA A 60 -24.75 8.56 -2.98
CA ALA A 60 -24.95 9.54 -4.05
C ALA A 60 -26.07 10.52 -3.73
N GLU A 61 -27.20 10.03 -3.22
CA GLU A 61 -28.34 10.84 -2.76
C GLU A 61 -27.89 11.83 -1.66
N ALA A 62 -27.12 11.36 -0.67
CA ALA A 62 -26.60 12.22 0.40
C ALA A 62 -25.68 13.35 -0.09
N LEU A 63 -25.10 13.22 -1.26
CA LEU A 63 -24.23 14.23 -1.89
C LEU A 63 -24.93 15.02 -3.02
N GLY A 64 -26.11 14.62 -3.45
CA GLY A 64 -26.78 15.20 -4.62
C GLY A 64 -26.03 14.95 -5.93
N VAL A 65 -25.44 13.75 -6.10
CA VAL A 65 -24.64 13.36 -7.28
C VAL A 65 -25.11 12.01 -7.82
N GLY A 66 -24.61 11.63 -9.00
CA GLY A 66 -24.88 10.28 -9.52
C GLY A 66 -24.00 9.20 -8.86
N PRO A 67 -24.45 7.92 -8.80
CA PRO A 67 -23.70 6.80 -8.19
C PRO A 67 -22.30 6.60 -8.76
N GLN A 68 -22.10 6.86 -10.06
CA GLN A 68 -20.81 6.79 -10.73
C GLN A 68 -19.76 7.77 -10.14
N MET A 69 -20.22 8.89 -9.56
CA MET A 69 -19.35 9.81 -8.87
C MET A 69 -18.81 9.21 -7.58
N ILE A 70 -19.65 8.50 -6.81
CA ILE A 70 -19.21 7.79 -5.59
C ILE A 70 -18.17 6.75 -5.95
N LEU A 71 -18.44 5.90 -6.94
CA LEU A 71 -17.48 4.89 -7.40
C LEU A 71 -16.16 5.52 -7.88
N ALA A 72 -16.23 6.65 -8.60
CA ALA A 72 -15.03 7.36 -9.06
C ALA A 72 -14.20 7.97 -7.89
N LEU A 73 -14.85 8.39 -6.81
CA LEU A 73 -14.19 8.87 -5.58
C LEU A 73 -13.55 7.70 -4.82
N GLU A 74 -14.28 6.59 -4.67
CA GLU A 74 -13.81 5.38 -3.98
C GLU A 74 -12.72 4.64 -4.74
N ASP A 75 -12.72 4.67 -6.08
CA ASP A 75 -11.61 4.18 -6.91
C ASP A 75 -10.39 5.12 -6.88
N GLY A 76 -10.51 6.31 -6.28
CA GLY A 76 -9.48 7.34 -6.33
C GLY A 76 -9.25 7.92 -7.72
N ARG A 77 -10.15 7.67 -8.70
CA ARG A 77 -10.14 8.29 -10.03
C ARG A 77 -10.50 9.78 -9.97
N ARG A 78 -11.13 10.21 -8.87
CA ARG A 78 -11.38 11.61 -8.54
C ARG A 78 -10.89 11.93 -7.14
N ARG A 79 -10.32 13.12 -6.98
CA ARG A 79 -9.88 13.60 -5.67
C ARG A 79 -11.07 13.91 -4.78
N VAL A 80 -11.07 13.36 -3.58
CA VAL A 80 -12.06 13.65 -2.56
C VAL A 80 -11.80 15.03 -1.97
N ARG A 81 -12.77 15.96 -2.10
CA ARG A 81 -12.69 17.29 -1.50
C ARG A 81 -13.00 17.22 0.00
N PRO A 82 -12.43 18.11 0.85
CA PRO A 82 -12.65 18.05 2.30
C PRO A 82 -14.13 18.06 2.73
N ARG A 83 -14.98 18.82 2.03
CA ARG A 83 -16.44 18.85 2.30
C ARG A 83 -17.08 17.50 1.99
N VAL A 84 -16.77 16.91 0.84
CA VAL A 84 -17.27 15.59 0.41
C VAL A 84 -16.80 14.51 1.37
N LEU A 85 -15.51 14.54 1.76
CA LEU A 85 -14.94 13.62 2.74
C LEU A 85 -15.73 13.66 4.06
N ARG A 86 -16.00 14.86 4.61
CA ARG A 86 -16.76 14.99 5.87
C ARG A 86 -18.20 14.45 5.76
N THR A 87 -18.86 14.66 4.62
CA THR A 87 -20.21 14.15 4.40
C THR A 87 -20.22 12.62 4.32
N LEU A 88 -19.34 12.03 3.51
CA LEU A 88 -19.23 10.56 3.38
C LEU A 88 -18.76 9.91 4.68
N ALA A 89 -17.79 10.50 5.37
CA ALA A 89 -17.30 9.98 6.65
C ALA A 89 -18.40 9.93 7.71
N ARG A 90 -19.25 10.96 7.79
CA ARG A 90 -20.42 10.96 8.68
C ARG A 90 -21.42 9.86 8.28
N LEU A 91 -21.76 9.77 7.01
CA LEU A 91 -22.69 8.76 6.50
C LEU A 91 -22.19 7.33 6.77
N TYR A 92 -20.90 7.09 6.52
CA TYR A 92 -20.26 5.78 6.70
C TYR A 92 -19.83 5.52 8.16
N ARG A 93 -19.99 6.51 9.05
CA ARG A 93 -19.50 6.47 10.45
C ARG A 93 -18.02 6.11 10.52
N TYR A 94 -17.22 6.81 9.71
CA TYR A 94 -15.77 6.64 9.69
C TYR A 94 -15.12 7.52 10.74
N ASP A 95 -14.52 6.90 11.75
CA ASP A 95 -14.05 7.60 12.96
C ASP A 95 -12.81 8.47 12.72
N ASP A 96 -11.92 8.07 11.79
CA ASP A 96 -10.62 8.70 11.59
C ASP A 96 -10.60 9.69 10.41
N THR A 97 -11.62 10.53 10.30
CA THR A 97 -11.76 11.54 9.23
C THR A 97 -10.60 12.53 9.21
N THR A 98 -10.08 12.89 10.38
CA THR A 98 -8.96 13.85 10.51
C THR A 98 -7.68 13.31 9.89
N ALA A 99 -7.36 12.03 10.08
CA ALA A 99 -6.20 11.42 9.46
C ALA A 99 -6.31 11.40 7.93
N LEU A 100 -7.50 11.07 7.39
CA LEU A 100 -7.72 11.14 5.93
C LEU A 100 -7.61 12.57 5.40
N GLN A 101 -8.06 13.58 6.16
CA GLN A 101 -7.90 14.98 5.78
C GLN A 101 -6.42 15.39 5.74
N ARG A 102 -5.65 15.02 6.76
CA ARG A 102 -4.20 15.26 6.81
C ARG A 102 -3.51 14.60 5.63
N LEU A 103 -3.79 13.32 5.39
CA LEU A 103 -3.21 12.57 4.29
C LEU A 103 -3.52 13.21 2.92
N LEU A 104 -4.75 13.71 2.71
CA LEU A 104 -5.11 14.44 1.48
C LEU A 104 -4.44 15.81 1.36
N ALA A 105 -4.05 16.43 2.48
CA ALA A 105 -3.36 17.72 2.50
C ALA A 105 -1.85 17.57 2.31
N GLU A 106 -1.28 16.39 2.62
CA GLU A 106 0.13 16.11 2.45
C GLU A 106 0.56 16.26 0.99
N ARG A 107 1.74 16.85 0.80
CA ARG A 107 2.37 16.96 -0.51
C ARG A 107 3.38 15.84 -0.67
N PRO A 108 3.43 15.21 -1.85
CA PRO A 108 4.52 14.29 -2.14
C PRO A 108 5.88 15.00 -2.02
N ASP A 109 6.86 14.28 -1.52
CA ASP A 109 8.24 14.73 -1.54
C ASP A 109 8.83 14.78 -2.97
N PHE A 110 10.12 15.08 -3.06
CA PHE A 110 10.86 15.14 -4.34
C PHE A 110 10.80 13.81 -5.13
N HIS A 111 10.65 12.67 -4.44
CA HIS A 111 10.55 11.35 -5.06
C HIS A 111 9.10 10.92 -5.33
N GLY A 112 8.13 11.77 -5.10
CA GLY A 112 6.71 11.47 -5.25
C GLY A 112 6.15 10.59 -4.13
N ILE A 113 6.81 10.55 -2.98
CA ILE A 113 6.42 9.78 -1.79
C ILE A 113 5.58 10.67 -0.88
N THR A 114 4.46 10.14 -0.41
CA THR A 114 3.62 10.79 0.61
C THR A 114 3.64 9.97 1.88
N ARG A 115 4.04 10.58 2.98
CA ARG A 115 4.13 9.93 4.29
C ARG A 115 2.83 10.04 5.07
N ASP A 116 2.35 8.92 5.57
CA ASP A 116 1.21 8.80 6.47
C ASP A 116 1.73 8.39 7.87
N ALA A 117 1.94 9.36 8.73
CA ALA A 117 2.34 9.16 10.12
C ALA A 117 1.15 9.30 11.10
N ALA A 118 -0.08 9.43 10.60
CA ALA A 118 -1.24 9.52 11.46
C ALA A 118 -1.57 8.16 12.09
N PRO A 119 -2.07 8.11 13.33
CA PRO A 119 -2.58 6.89 13.94
C PRO A 119 -3.54 6.16 13.00
N GLY A 120 -3.58 4.83 13.06
CA GLY A 120 -4.46 4.01 12.22
C GLY A 120 -3.96 3.79 10.78
N HIS A 121 -2.72 4.15 10.41
CA HIS A 121 -2.13 3.89 9.09
C HIS A 121 -2.19 2.40 8.71
N ALA A 122 -2.00 1.46 9.66
CA ALA A 122 -2.12 0.03 9.40
C ALA A 122 -3.54 -0.36 8.95
N ARG A 123 -4.60 0.26 9.55
CA ARG A 123 -5.99 0.05 9.13
C ARG A 123 -6.24 0.59 7.71
N ARG A 124 -5.59 1.70 7.33
CA ARG A 124 -5.69 2.26 5.97
C ARG A 124 -5.03 1.37 4.92
N ILE A 125 -3.89 0.74 5.23
CA ILE A 125 -3.31 -0.30 4.35
C ILE A 125 -4.27 -1.49 4.24
N ALA A 126 -4.83 -1.98 5.35
CA ALA A 126 -5.76 -3.09 5.34
C ALA A 126 -6.97 -2.80 4.44
N ALA A 127 -7.57 -1.61 4.51
CA ALA A 127 -8.66 -1.20 3.61
C ALA A 127 -8.24 -1.22 2.13
N CYS A 128 -6.99 -0.87 1.82
CA CYS A 128 -6.47 -0.99 0.47
C CYS A 128 -6.31 -2.45 0.03
N THR A 129 -5.79 -3.33 0.89
CA THR A 129 -5.62 -4.75 0.56
C THR A 129 -6.96 -5.47 0.42
N ASP A 130 -7.95 -5.14 1.25
CA ASP A 130 -9.29 -5.70 1.17
C ASP A 130 -10.04 -5.31 -0.12
N SER A 131 -9.69 -4.15 -0.72
CA SER A 131 -10.25 -3.65 -1.97
C SER A 131 -9.39 -4.00 -3.20
N ALA A 132 -8.29 -4.72 -3.04
CA ALA A 132 -7.33 -5.00 -4.09
C ALA A 132 -7.82 -6.08 -5.05
N SER A 133 -7.56 -5.89 -6.36
CA SER A 133 -7.66 -6.94 -7.38
C SER A 133 -6.37 -7.76 -7.51
N ARG A 134 -5.25 -7.21 -7.07
CA ARG A 134 -3.94 -7.86 -7.00
C ARG A 134 -3.13 -7.28 -5.85
N PHE A 135 -2.40 -8.14 -5.17
CA PHE A 135 -1.63 -7.78 -4.00
C PHE A 135 -0.32 -8.56 -3.99
N ARG A 136 0.81 -7.84 -3.88
CA ARG A 136 2.15 -8.43 -3.77
C ARG A 136 2.90 -7.80 -2.61
N TRP A 137 3.54 -8.62 -1.78
CA TRP A 137 4.28 -8.15 -0.61
C TRP A 137 5.71 -8.68 -0.62
N GLN A 138 6.66 -7.80 -0.85
CA GLN A 138 8.08 -8.09 -0.68
C GLN A 138 8.51 -7.80 0.75
N ALA A 139 9.29 -8.72 1.34
CA ALA A 139 9.84 -8.59 2.69
C ALA A 139 11.31 -9.01 2.74
N THR A 140 12.15 -8.19 3.39
CA THR A 140 13.60 -8.40 3.50
C THR A 140 14.13 -8.46 4.93
N THR A 141 13.31 -8.14 5.93
CA THR A 141 13.73 -8.04 7.35
C THR A 141 12.96 -8.95 8.28
N VAL A 142 11.64 -8.88 8.25
CA VAL A 142 10.74 -9.70 9.04
C VAL A 142 9.63 -10.23 8.12
N LEU A 143 8.96 -11.30 8.53
CA LEU A 143 7.85 -11.85 7.76
C LEU A 143 6.67 -10.87 7.70
N PRO A 144 5.94 -10.81 6.57
CA PRO A 144 4.70 -10.05 6.46
C PRO A 144 3.67 -10.47 7.51
N ALA A 145 2.96 -9.50 8.09
CA ALA A 145 1.98 -9.77 9.15
C ALA A 145 0.95 -10.88 8.83
N PRO A 146 0.44 -11.03 7.59
CA PRO A 146 -0.47 -12.12 7.25
C PRO A 146 0.15 -13.53 7.32
N LEU A 147 1.49 -13.61 7.28
CA LEU A 147 2.23 -14.87 7.33
C LEU A 147 2.71 -15.23 8.74
N GLN A 148 2.52 -14.35 9.73
CA GLN A 148 3.07 -14.51 11.07
C GLN A 148 2.18 -15.38 11.95
N THR A 149 2.79 -16.31 12.70
CA THR A 149 2.13 -16.92 13.86
C THR A 149 1.96 -15.88 14.98
N PRO A 150 1.01 -16.09 15.91
CA PRO A 150 0.86 -15.19 17.06
C PRO A 150 2.12 -15.09 17.93
N ALA A 151 2.89 -16.17 18.02
CA ALA A 151 4.14 -16.20 18.77
C ALA A 151 5.23 -15.36 18.09
N TYR A 152 5.43 -15.56 16.78
CA TYR A 152 6.36 -14.75 15.99
C TYR A 152 5.98 -13.27 15.99
N ALA A 153 4.70 -12.95 15.79
CA ALA A 153 4.22 -11.58 15.82
C ALA A 153 4.53 -10.87 17.15
N ARG A 154 4.43 -11.57 18.29
CA ARG A 154 4.80 -11.01 19.60
C ARG A 154 6.30 -10.75 19.73
N ALA A 155 7.12 -11.64 19.16
CA ALA A 155 8.57 -11.53 19.25
C ALA A 155 9.16 -10.40 18.38
N VAL A 156 8.53 -10.11 17.20
CA VAL A 156 9.03 -9.11 16.25
C VAL A 156 8.33 -7.77 16.32
N SER A 157 7.17 -7.70 16.98
CA SER A 157 6.40 -6.46 17.09
C SER A 157 6.95 -5.60 18.22
N GLU A 158 7.24 -4.34 17.91
CA GLU A 158 7.27 -3.32 18.95
C GLU A 158 5.89 -3.21 19.62
N PRO A 159 5.82 -2.90 20.94
CA PRO A 159 4.57 -2.90 21.70
C PRO A 159 3.45 -2.02 21.13
N SER A 160 3.78 -1.10 20.21
CA SER A 160 2.86 -0.12 19.63
C SER A 160 2.22 -0.53 18.30
N ALA A 161 2.56 -1.66 17.70
CA ALA A 161 2.00 -2.07 16.43
C ALA A 161 0.57 -2.61 16.63
N ALA A 162 -0.43 -1.77 16.37
CA ALA A 162 -1.82 -2.22 16.30
C ALA A 162 -1.94 -3.34 15.26
N ARG A 163 -2.34 -4.54 15.71
CA ARG A 163 -2.58 -5.67 14.82
C ARG A 163 -3.71 -5.31 13.85
N PRO A 164 -3.52 -5.51 12.54
CA PRO A 164 -4.65 -5.52 11.62
C PRO A 164 -5.67 -6.55 12.13
N GLY A 165 -6.95 -6.20 12.16
CA GLY A 165 -8.02 -7.17 12.40
C GLY A 165 -7.91 -8.33 11.40
N ALA A 166 -8.52 -9.47 11.73
CA ALA A 166 -8.51 -10.65 10.88
C ALA A 166 -8.79 -10.23 9.41
N PRO A 167 -7.93 -10.63 8.46
CA PRO A 167 -8.10 -10.26 7.07
C PRO A 167 -9.46 -10.77 6.58
N ARG A 168 -10.24 -9.90 5.95
CA ARG A 168 -11.38 -10.34 5.14
C ARG A 168 -10.86 -11.22 4.01
N PRO A 169 -11.64 -12.16 3.49
CA PRO A 169 -11.25 -12.93 2.33
C PRO A 169 -10.91 -11.94 1.21
N VAL A 170 -9.64 -11.82 0.90
CA VAL A 170 -9.14 -10.96 -0.17
C VAL A 170 -9.60 -11.57 -1.49
N THR A 171 -10.23 -10.77 -2.33
CA THR A 171 -10.65 -11.21 -3.68
C THR A 171 -9.45 -11.53 -4.58
N ALA A 172 -8.26 -11.06 -4.21
CA ALA A 172 -7.01 -11.31 -4.91
C ALA A 172 -6.15 -12.34 -4.18
N THR A 173 -5.59 -13.31 -4.92
CA THR A 173 -4.57 -14.21 -4.37
C THR A 173 -3.31 -13.41 -4.08
N PRO A 174 -2.87 -13.29 -2.81
CA PRO A 174 -1.66 -12.58 -2.46
C PRO A 174 -0.42 -13.33 -2.92
N VAL A 175 0.59 -12.60 -3.39
CA VAL A 175 1.93 -13.13 -3.67
C VAL A 175 2.90 -12.54 -2.65
N PHE A 176 3.52 -13.39 -1.86
CA PHE A 176 4.54 -13.00 -0.88
C PHE A 176 5.93 -13.33 -1.42
N VAL A 177 6.79 -12.32 -1.49
CA VAL A 177 8.17 -12.44 -1.97
C VAL A 177 9.11 -12.23 -0.79
N LEU A 178 9.73 -13.29 -0.33
CA LEU A 178 10.58 -13.29 0.85
C LEU A 178 12.05 -13.35 0.43
N ASP A 179 12.87 -12.49 1.03
CA ASP A 179 14.32 -12.64 0.97
C ASP A 179 14.75 -13.88 1.79
N THR A 180 15.66 -14.68 1.26
CA THR A 180 16.18 -15.88 1.95
C THR A 180 16.63 -15.58 3.39
N ARG A 181 17.18 -14.40 3.64
CA ARG A 181 17.62 -13.99 4.98
C ARG A 181 16.50 -13.88 6.00
N VAL A 182 15.26 -13.65 5.55
CA VAL A 182 14.09 -13.57 6.46
C VAL A 182 13.77 -14.93 7.06
N ILE A 183 13.99 -16.01 6.31
CA ILE A 183 13.72 -17.40 6.74
C ILE A 183 14.93 -18.05 7.45
N GLN A 184 16.13 -17.49 7.24
CA GLN A 184 17.36 -17.98 7.88
C GLN A 184 17.59 -17.38 9.25
N ARG A 185 17.10 -16.16 9.50
CA ARG A 185 17.25 -15.48 10.79
C ARG A 185 16.39 -16.14 11.86
N GLY A 186 17.03 -16.92 12.73
CA GLY A 186 16.35 -17.53 13.88
C GLY A 186 16.11 -16.57 15.05
N GLY A 187 16.73 -15.38 15.05
CA GLY A 187 16.78 -14.54 16.25
C GLY A 187 17.35 -15.34 17.43
N ASP A 188 16.94 -14.96 18.64
CA ASP A 188 17.37 -15.64 19.87
C ASP A 188 16.62 -16.97 20.12
N SER A 189 15.69 -17.39 19.24
CA SER A 189 14.88 -18.59 19.39
C SER A 189 14.71 -19.35 18.07
N ALA A 190 15.59 -20.34 17.86
CA ALA A 190 15.48 -21.29 16.75
C ALA A 190 14.13 -22.04 16.75
N ARG A 191 13.61 -22.36 17.94
CA ARG A 191 12.29 -23.01 18.10
C ARG A 191 11.16 -22.15 17.57
N LEU A 192 11.13 -20.87 17.91
CA LEU A 192 10.12 -19.93 17.41
C LEU A 192 10.12 -19.86 15.88
N MET A 193 11.33 -19.82 15.29
CA MET A 193 11.46 -19.78 13.83
C MET A 193 11.09 -21.09 13.19
N ALA A 194 11.40 -22.24 13.79
CA ALA A 194 10.96 -23.56 13.33
C ALA A 194 9.42 -23.61 13.26
N GLU A 195 8.73 -23.27 14.34
CA GLU A 195 7.26 -23.23 14.40
C GLU A 195 6.68 -22.27 13.35
N GLN A 196 7.33 -21.13 13.12
CA GLN A 196 6.95 -20.15 12.11
C GLN A 196 7.14 -20.69 10.68
N LEU A 197 8.20 -21.42 10.39
CA LEU A 197 8.46 -22.02 9.09
C LEU A 197 7.50 -23.17 8.79
N ASP A 198 7.16 -23.99 9.79
CA ASP A 198 6.13 -25.01 9.66
C ASP A 198 4.78 -24.39 9.30
N HIS A 199 4.46 -23.24 9.90
CA HIS A 199 3.26 -22.48 9.54
C HIS A 199 3.31 -21.97 8.08
N LEU A 200 4.44 -21.48 7.59
CA LEU A 200 4.59 -21.07 6.19
C LEU A 200 4.39 -22.24 5.23
N LEU A 201 4.94 -23.41 5.56
CA LEU A 201 4.75 -24.65 4.77
C LEU A 201 3.27 -25.08 4.76
N HIS A 202 2.56 -24.91 5.88
CA HIS A 202 1.11 -25.14 5.93
C HIS A 202 0.33 -24.18 5.04
N LEU A 203 0.64 -22.87 5.10
CA LEU A 203 0.02 -21.86 4.23
C LEU A 203 0.28 -22.13 2.75
N LEU A 204 1.49 -22.55 2.40
CA LEU A 204 1.85 -22.92 1.04
C LEU A 204 1.04 -24.13 0.55
N LYS A 205 0.86 -25.16 1.40
CA LYS A 205 -0.02 -26.27 1.14
C LYS A 205 -1.49 -25.86 0.94
N ALA A 206 -1.94 -24.84 1.67
CA ALA A 206 -3.29 -24.27 1.56
C ALA A 206 -3.46 -23.35 0.33
N GLY A 207 -2.43 -23.22 -0.53
CA GLY A 207 -2.49 -22.46 -1.78
C GLY A 207 -2.04 -21.00 -1.69
N THR A 208 -1.43 -20.58 -0.58
CA THR A 208 -0.81 -19.26 -0.48
C THR A 208 0.45 -19.21 -1.36
N ASP A 209 0.58 -18.21 -2.24
CA ASP A 209 1.76 -18.05 -3.10
C ASP A 209 2.89 -17.39 -2.30
N ILE A 210 3.83 -18.20 -1.83
CA ILE A 210 5.03 -17.77 -1.08
C ILE A 210 6.24 -18.07 -1.95
N ARG A 211 6.99 -17.01 -2.29
CA ARG A 211 8.20 -17.04 -3.11
C ARG A 211 9.40 -16.69 -2.26
N VAL A 212 10.43 -17.51 -2.28
CA VAL A 212 11.71 -17.25 -1.60
C VAL A 212 12.76 -16.93 -2.65
N VAL A 213 13.30 -15.71 -2.59
CA VAL A 213 14.31 -15.24 -3.52
C VAL A 213 15.67 -15.80 -3.09
N PRO A 214 16.39 -16.50 -4.00
CA PRO A 214 17.67 -17.09 -3.66
C PRO A 214 18.77 -16.03 -3.44
N GLU A 215 19.76 -16.34 -2.65
CA GLU A 215 20.90 -15.44 -2.37
C GLU A 215 21.64 -15.00 -3.62
N SER A 216 21.68 -15.85 -4.65
CA SER A 216 22.30 -15.54 -5.95
C SER A 216 21.64 -14.38 -6.68
N HIS A 217 20.42 -14.02 -6.33
CA HIS A 217 19.73 -12.83 -6.88
C HIS A 217 20.27 -11.51 -6.31
N GLY A 218 21.06 -11.57 -5.24
CA GLY A 218 21.52 -10.39 -4.51
C GLY A 218 20.46 -9.83 -3.56
N PHE A 219 20.67 -8.58 -3.15
CA PHE A 219 19.80 -7.94 -2.16
C PHE A 219 18.52 -7.41 -2.79
N LEU A 220 17.38 -7.82 -2.27
CA LEU A 220 16.11 -7.20 -2.61
C LEU A 220 16.07 -5.73 -2.16
N GLN A 221 15.60 -4.88 -3.05
CA GLN A 221 15.45 -3.44 -2.81
C GLN A 221 13.98 -3.01 -2.94
N PRO A 222 13.52 -2.07 -2.14
CA PRO A 222 14.17 -1.45 -0.98
C PRO A 222 14.18 -2.41 0.22
N PRO A 223 15.05 -2.18 1.23
CA PRO A 223 15.03 -2.96 2.46
C PRO A 223 13.73 -2.72 3.22
N GLY A 224 13.34 -3.70 4.05
CA GLY A 224 12.09 -3.70 4.80
C GLY A 224 10.93 -4.31 4.03
N HIS A 225 9.77 -3.71 4.15
CA HIS A 225 8.55 -4.12 3.45
C HIS A 225 8.25 -3.22 2.27
N LEU A 226 7.84 -3.83 1.16
CA LEU A 226 7.26 -3.14 0.02
C LEU A 226 5.99 -3.87 -0.41
N VAL A 227 4.87 -3.16 -0.37
CA VAL A 227 3.54 -3.70 -0.70
C VAL A 227 3.05 -3.05 -1.98
N GLU A 228 2.80 -3.83 -3.01
CA GLU A 228 2.13 -3.36 -4.21
C GLU A 228 0.67 -3.78 -4.18
N ILE A 229 -0.20 -2.82 -4.32
CA ILE A 229 -1.65 -2.98 -4.25
C ILE A 229 -2.26 -2.45 -5.54
N THR A 230 -2.94 -3.29 -6.29
CA THR A 230 -3.68 -2.88 -7.49
C THR A 230 -5.15 -2.68 -7.11
N LEU A 231 -5.55 -1.42 -7.09
CA LEU A 231 -6.92 -0.96 -6.85
C LEU A 231 -7.63 -0.68 -8.17
N PRO A 232 -8.97 -0.59 -8.21
CA PRO A 232 -9.71 -0.26 -9.43
C PRO A 232 -9.26 1.05 -10.11
N GLY A 233 -8.81 2.02 -9.32
CA GLY A 233 -8.29 3.32 -9.81
C GLY A 233 -6.82 3.30 -10.19
N GLY A 234 -6.14 2.18 -10.07
CA GLY A 234 -4.73 1.98 -10.40
C GLY A 234 -3.86 1.55 -9.21
N ARG A 235 -2.58 1.48 -9.44
CA ARG A 235 -1.60 0.88 -8.53
C ARG A 235 -1.16 1.84 -7.43
N VAL A 236 -0.95 1.32 -6.23
CA VAL A 236 -0.34 1.98 -5.08
C VAL A 236 0.80 1.11 -4.57
N LEU A 237 1.94 1.72 -4.31
CA LEU A 237 3.03 1.10 -3.56
C LEU A 237 3.02 1.67 -2.15
N ALA A 238 3.00 0.80 -1.16
CA ALA A 238 3.08 1.15 0.24
C ALA A 238 4.37 0.58 0.85
N ARG A 239 5.06 1.38 1.65
CA ARG A 239 6.24 0.98 2.42
C ARG A 239 5.93 1.17 3.90
N PRO A 240 5.44 0.12 4.59
CA PRO A 240 5.20 0.18 6.02
C PRO A 240 6.51 0.39 6.79
N GLY A 241 6.55 1.42 7.61
CA GLY A 241 7.50 1.60 8.69
C GLY A 241 6.86 1.26 10.04
N GLY A 242 7.58 1.34 11.14
CA GLY A 242 7.02 1.04 12.46
C GLY A 242 5.83 1.94 12.82
N SER A 243 6.00 3.26 12.72
CA SER A 243 5.00 4.27 13.11
C SER A 243 4.42 5.07 11.92
N TRP A 244 4.71 4.70 10.69
CA TRP A 244 4.29 5.41 9.49
C TRP A 244 4.21 4.48 8.28
N VAL A 245 3.58 4.97 7.22
CA VAL A 245 3.56 4.33 5.90
C VAL A 245 3.88 5.37 4.83
N ASP A 246 4.77 5.03 3.91
CA ASP A 246 5.02 5.83 2.73
C ASP A 246 4.22 5.28 1.55
N TYR A 247 3.48 6.14 0.84
CA TYR A 247 2.75 5.80 -0.38
C TYR A 247 3.39 6.44 -1.59
N CYS A 248 3.57 5.66 -2.66
CA CYS A 248 4.09 6.17 -3.93
C CYS A 248 3.51 5.41 -5.15
N ALA A 249 3.92 5.83 -6.36
CA ALA A 249 3.59 5.18 -7.62
C ALA A 249 4.87 5.08 -8.48
N SER A 250 5.85 4.33 -8.01
CA SER A 250 7.15 4.16 -8.67
C SER A 250 7.15 2.95 -9.60
N THR A 251 7.33 3.18 -10.90
CA THR A 251 7.50 2.10 -11.88
C THR A 251 8.77 1.28 -11.63
N ARG A 252 9.83 1.93 -11.11
CA ARG A 252 11.08 1.25 -10.73
C ARG A 252 10.86 0.23 -9.62
N LEU A 253 10.12 0.59 -8.57
CA LEU A 253 9.82 -0.33 -7.47
C LEU A 253 8.90 -1.47 -7.90
N THR A 254 7.94 -1.19 -8.80
CA THR A 254 7.12 -2.23 -9.42
C THR A 254 7.98 -3.22 -10.22
N ALA A 255 8.89 -2.71 -11.06
CA ALA A 255 9.80 -3.55 -11.83
C ALA A 255 10.72 -4.39 -10.93
N ALA A 256 11.15 -3.86 -9.78
CA ALA A 256 11.92 -4.62 -8.80
C ALA A 256 11.13 -5.83 -8.25
N ILE A 257 9.86 -5.64 -7.92
CA ILE A 257 8.98 -6.76 -7.51
C ILE A 257 8.79 -7.75 -8.67
N ASP A 258 8.58 -7.27 -9.90
CA ASP A 258 8.42 -8.13 -11.08
C ASP A 258 9.66 -9.00 -11.29
N THR A 259 10.86 -8.41 -11.18
CA THR A 259 12.14 -9.11 -11.29
C THR A 259 12.30 -10.15 -10.16
N ALA A 260 11.97 -9.79 -8.93
CA ALA A 260 12.04 -10.69 -7.79
C ALA A 260 11.08 -11.89 -7.95
N VAL A 261 9.86 -11.67 -8.42
CA VAL A 261 8.89 -12.74 -8.71
C VAL A 261 9.39 -13.63 -9.85
N ALA A 262 9.93 -13.03 -10.92
CA ALA A 262 10.46 -13.80 -12.07
C ALA A 262 11.69 -14.65 -11.73
N ALA A 263 12.48 -14.22 -10.74
CA ALA A 263 13.65 -14.96 -10.25
C ALA A 263 13.29 -16.15 -9.33
N THR A 264 12.01 -16.34 -9.03
CA THR A 264 11.55 -17.38 -8.09
C THR A 264 10.65 -18.40 -8.78
N ASP A 265 10.88 -19.66 -8.44
CA ASP A 265 10.04 -20.79 -8.79
C ASP A 265 9.35 -21.34 -7.52
N PRO A 266 8.06 -21.75 -7.60
CA PRO A 266 7.33 -22.29 -6.44
C PRO A 266 7.96 -23.51 -5.81
N SER A 267 8.52 -24.43 -6.60
CA SER A 267 9.16 -25.65 -6.12
C SER A 267 10.44 -25.32 -5.36
N SER A 268 11.31 -24.49 -5.93
CA SER A 268 12.54 -24.00 -5.30
C SER A 268 12.26 -23.23 -4.00
N SER A 269 11.17 -22.46 -3.97
CA SER A 269 10.73 -21.75 -2.76
C SER A 269 10.30 -22.69 -1.65
N ARG A 270 9.55 -23.74 -1.98
CA ARG A 270 9.17 -24.80 -1.04
C ARG A 270 10.40 -25.48 -0.48
N ASP A 271 11.35 -25.85 -1.32
CA ASP A 271 12.59 -26.52 -0.90
C ASP A 271 13.44 -25.64 0.00
N ALA A 272 13.49 -24.32 -0.27
CA ALA A 272 14.16 -23.36 0.61
C ALA A 272 13.51 -23.30 2.00
N LEU A 273 12.18 -23.28 2.08
CA LEU A 273 11.45 -23.31 3.34
C LEU A 273 11.66 -24.63 4.10
N LEU A 274 11.66 -25.77 3.42
CA LEU A 274 11.92 -27.07 4.03
C LEU A 274 13.33 -27.17 4.61
N ARG A 275 14.34 -26.72 3.86
CA ARG A 275 15.73 -26.68 4.35
C ARG A 275 15.88 -25.76 5.55
N ALA A 276 15.29 -24.57 5.53
CA ALA A 276 15.31 -23.62 6.63
C ALA A 276 14.63 -24.21 7.88
N ALA A 277 13.46 -24.84 7.73
CA ALA A 277 12.74 -25.48 8.83
C ALA A 277 13.59 -26.60 9.47
N ALA A 278 14.16 -27.48 8.64
CA ALA A 278 15.02 -28.55 9.13
C ALA A 278 16.25 -28.02 9.91
N ALA A 279 16.87 -26.94 9.42
CA ALA A 279 18.00 -26.30 10.10
C ALA A 279 17.60 -25.73 11.48
N HIS A 280 16.46 -25.04 11.54
CA HIS A 280 15.98 -24.48 12.81
C HIS A 280 15.51 -25.55 13.80
N HIS A 281 14.89 -26.63 13.35
CA HIS A 281 14.54 -27.77 14.19
C HIS A 281 15.79 -28.47 14.76
N ALA A 282 16.83 -28.65 13.96
CA ALA A 282 18.09 -29.22 14.43
C ALA A 282 18.75 -28.33 15.52
N TYR A 283 18.72 -27.01 15.31
CA TYR A 283 19.24 -26.06 16.30
C TYR A 283 18.41 -26.04 17.59
N ALA A 284 17.10 -26.13 17.49
CA ALA A 284 16.19 -26.14 18.64
C ALA A 284 16.31 -27.43 19.48
N GLY A 285 16.74 -28.53 18.89
CA GLY A 285 17.01 -29.82 19.57
C GLY A 285 18.42 -29.93 20.15
N SER A 286 19.32 -29.00 19.84
CA SER A 286 20.67 -29.00 20.41
C SER A 286 20.65 -28.46 21.84
N PRO A 287 21.31 -29.15 22.82
CA PRO A 287 21.39 -28.64 24.18
C PRO A 287 22.02 -27.24 24.16
N THR A 288 21.33 -26.26 24.70
CA THR A 288 21.86 -24.92 24.92
C THR A 288 23.16 -25.00 25.71
N LEU A 289 24.27 -24.53 25.14
CA LEU A 289 25.51 -24.29 25.91
C LEU A 289 25.10 -23.42 27.10
N PRO A 290 25.55 -23.78 28.34
CA PRO A 290 25.22 -22.99 29.52
C PRO A 290 25.65 -21.56 29.32
N ASP A 291 24.81 -20.63 29.74
CA ASP A 291 25.04 -19.19 29.73
C ASP A 291 26.49 -18.89 30.13
N ARG A 292 27.17 -18.14 29.30
CA ARG A 292 28.52 -17.62 29.62
C ARG A 292 28.37 -16.83 30.91
N PRO A 293 29.09 -17.21 32.00
CA PRO A 293 28.97 -16.48 33.26
C PRO A 293 29.30 -15.00 33.00
N GLU A 294 28.41 -14.12 33.45
CA GLU A 294 28.57 -12.68 33.47
C GLU A 294 29.99 -12.40 34.00
N ARG A 295 30.79 -11.70 33.22
CA ARG A 295 32.08 -11.17 33.71
C ARG A 295 31.74 -10.25 34.88
N ALA A 296 31.95 -10.77 36.05
CA ALA A 296 31.91 -9.99 37.29
C ALA A 296 32.73 -8.71 37.05
N ALA A 297 32.07 -7.59 37.16
CA ALA A 297 32.68 -6.27 37.16
C ALA A 297 33.75 -6.25 38.25
N HIS A 298 35.00 -6.14 37.89
CA HIS A 298 36.06 -5.73 38.81
C HIS A 298 35.85 -4.26 39.17
N ALA A 299 35.20 -4.06 40.30
CA ALA A 299 35.36 -2.84 41.09
C ALA A 299 36.78 -2.83 41.64
N ARG A 300 37.57 -1.83 41.27
CA ARG A 300 38.55 -1.14 42.11
C ARG A 300 38.81 0.25 41.54
#